data_42fcbc861c3efe81c8b42b1fbe0bcc52
#
_entry.id   42fcbc861c3efe81c8b42b1fbe0bcc52
#
_cell.length_a   1.000
_cell.length_b   1.000
_cell.length_c   1.000
_cell.angle_alpha   90.00
_cell.angle_beta   90.00
_cell.angle_gamma   90.00
#
_symmetry.space_group_name_H-M   'P 1'
#
loop_
_entity.id
_entity.type
_entity.pdbx_description
1 polymer ?
#
loop_
_entity_poly.entity_id
_entity_poly.type
_entity_poly.pdbx_seq_one_letter_code
_entity_poly.pdbx_strand_id
1 'polypeptide(L)'
;MPSSKYAAYEAARPYFELVRGALGDLVDGEHFFDIVSDDVVYEVLYDFPGWPRIVRGCADLMAQFAGYGDNIKLQAADKLINHKADDGRVVVIEYEVHGTILATGVKYNNRFASIIRIESRKIVHWRDYMDSLAAWNALTARAR
;
A
#
# COMPACT_ATOMS: atom_id res chain seq x y z
N MET A 1 12.79 1.21 -19.33
CA MET A 1 13.48 1.92 -18.22
C MET A 1 12.48 2.22 -17.12
N PRO A 2 12.80 1.84 -15.87
CA PRO A 2 11.96 2.27 -14.78
C PRO A 2 11.95 3.80 -14.74
N SER A 3 10.79 4.37 -14.49
CA SER A 3 10.66 5.81 -14.42
C SER A 3 11.37 6.34 -13.17
N SER A 4 12.30 7.27 -13.33
CA SER A 4 12.95 7.96 -12.21
C SER A 4 11.96 8.75 -11.36
N LYS A 5 10.77 9.05 -11.91
CA LYS A 5 9.68 9.75 -11.24
C LYS A 5 9.27 9.10 -9.92
N TYR A 6 9.36 7.77 -9.82
CA TYR A 6 8.92 7.02 -8.65
C TYR A 6 10.06 6.37 -7.88
N ALA A 7 11.29 6.82 -8.08
CA ALA A 7 12.47 6.25 -7.41
C ALA A 7 12.38 6.32 -5.86
N ALA A 8 11.71 7.36 -5.33
CA ALA A 8 11.53 7.52 -3.88
C ALA A 8 10.65 6.44 -3.24
N TYR A 9 9.95 5.64 -4.04
CA TYR A 9 8.99 4.64 -3.57
C TYR A 9 9.46 3.21 -3.75
N GLU A 10 10.73 3.00 -4.11
CA GLU A 10 11.29 1.67 -4.36
C GLU A 10 11.17 0.72 -3.16
N ALA A 11 11.24 1.25 -1.95
CA ALA A 11 11.15 0.43 -0.74
C ALA A 11 9.80 -0.30 -0.62
N ALA A 12 8.73 0.24 -1.17
CA ALA A 12 7.40 -0.38 -1.17
C ALA A 12 7.03 -0.98 -2.53
N ARG A 13 7.95 -1.10 -3.47
CA ARG A 13 7.69 -1.59 -4.82
C ARG A 13 6.91 -2.91 -4.88
N PRO A 14 7.24 -3.95 -4.09
CA PRO A 14 6.48 -5.20 -4.14
C PRO A 14 4.99 -5.00 -3.87
N TYR A 15 4.65 -4.13 -2.93
CA TYR A 15 3.26 -3.78 -2.62
C TYR A 15 2.58 -3.08 -3.81
N PHE A 16 3.24 -2.07 -4.38
CA PHE A 16 2.67 -1.34 -5.51
C PHE A 16 2.47 -2.23 -6.73
N GLU A 17 3.40 -3.12 -7.01
CA GLU A 17 3.29 -4.07 -8.12
C GLU A 17 2.15 -5.08 -7.90
N LEU A 18 1.99 -5.59 -6.69
CA LEU A 18 0.90 -6.52 -6.37
C LEU A 18 -0.46 -5.84 -6.58
N VAL A 19 -0.64 -4.63 -6.09
CA VAL A 19 -1.89 -3.88 -6.24
C VAL A 19 -2.17 -3.63 -7.72
N ARG A 20 -1.16 -3.16 -8.46
CA ARG A 20 -1.32 -2.86 -9.88
C ARG A 20 -1.76 -4.10 -10.65
N GLY A 21 -1.11 -5.22 -10.39
CA GLY A 21 -1.46 -6.50 -11.03
C GLY A 21 -2.86 -6.98 -10.65
N ALA A 22 -3.25 -6.82 -9.40
CA ALA A 22 -4.57 -7.23 -8.91
C ALA A 22 -5.71 -6.48 -9.59
N LEU A 23 -5.53 -5.21 -9.90
CA LEU A 23 -6.56 -4.38 -10.53
C LEU A 23 -6.62 -4.54 -12.05
N GLY A 24 -5.54 -4.98 -12.68
CA GLY A 24 -5.52 -5.34 -14.11
C GLY A 24 -6.13 -4.28 -15.01
N ASP A 25 -7.11 -4.69 -15.81
CA ASP A 25 -7.76 -3.83 -16.81
C ASP A 25 -8.81 -2.88 -16.23
N LEU A 26 -9.04 -2.91 -14.93
CA LEU A 26 -10.01 -1.99 -14.29
C LEU A 26 -9.47 -0.57 -14.19
N VAL A 27 -8.18 -0.38 -14.29
CA VAL A 27 -7.51 0.92 -14.12
C VAL A 27 -6.53 1.19 -15.25
N ASP A 28 -6.24 2.47 -15.48
CA ASP A 28 -5.26 2.94 -16.46
C ASP A 28 -4.04 3.53 -15.78
N GLY A 29 -2.86 3.07 -16.16
CA GLY A 29 -1.58 3.56 -15.65
C GLY A 29 -0.63 2.40 -15.36
N GLU A 30 0.66 2.67 -15.31
CA GLU A 30 1.68 1.64 -15.08
C GLU A 30 2.05 1.50 -13.61
N HIS A 31 2.16 2.61 -12.90
CA HIS A 31 2.52 2.63 -11.48
C HIS A 31 1.28 2.85 -10.61
N PHE A 32 1.36 2.43 -9.35
CA PHE A 32 0.30 2.64 -8.36
C PHE A 32 -0.17 4.10 -8.32
N PHE A 33 0.75 5.06 -8.31
CA PHE A 33 0.37 6.48 -8.25
C PHE A 33 -0.20 7.00 -9.57
N ASP A 34 -0.02 6.29 -10.68
CA ASP A 34 -0.67 6.62 -11.94
C ASP A 34 -2.13 6.19 -11.96
N ILE A 35 -2.48 5.14 -11.21
CA ILE A 35 -3.85 4.59 -11.18
C ILE A 35 -4.72 5.19 -10.07
N VAL A 36 -4.15 6.03 -9.23
CA VAL A 36 -4.86 6.72 -8.14
C VAL A 36 -5.35 8.07 -8.68
N SER A 37 -6.62 8.43 -8.39
CA SER A 37 -7.16 9.73 -8.79
C SER A 37 -6.52 10.87 -8.01
N ASP A 38 -6.53 12.07 -8.61
CA ASP A 38 -5.95 13.25 -7.95
C ASP A 38 -6.62 13.58 -6.62
N ASP A 39 -7.90 13.26 -6.48
CA ASP A 39 -8.73 13.55 -5.30
C ASP A 39 -9.02 12.30 -4.46
N VAL A 40 -8.20 11.28 -4.55
CA VAL A 40 -8.38 10.03 -3.81
C VAL A 40 -8.55 10.28 -2.31
N VAL A 41 -9.39 9.46 -1.67
CA VAL A 41 -9.46 9.39 -0.20
C VAL A 41 -8.88 8.05 0.22
N TYR A 42 -7.83 8.10 1.02
CA TYR A 42 -7.15 6.91 1.55
C TYR A 42 -7.41 6.85 3.06
N GLU A 43 -8.17 5.86 3.49
CA GLU A 43 -8.51 5.66 4.89
C GLU A 43 -7.73 4.50 5.48
N VAL A 44 -7.24 4.71 6.68
CA VAL A 44 -6.57 3.69 7.49
C VAL A 44 -7.52 3.32 8.63
N LEU A 45 -8.00 2.08 8.62
CA LEU A 45 -9.05 1.62 9.53
C LEU A 45 -8.47 0.79 10.69
N TYR A 46 -7.28 1.17 11.12
CA TYR A 46 -6.58 0.61 12.28
C TYR A 46 -5.86 1.73 13.01
N ASP A 47 -5.55 1.52 14.28
CA ASP A 47 -4.77 2.46 15.06
C ASP A 47 -3.27 2.17 14.89
N PHE A 48 -2.52 3.18 14.49
CA PHE A 48 -1.06 3.10 14.45
C PHE A 48 -0.46 4.45 14.77
N PRO A 49 0.42 4.55 15.79
CA PRO A 49 1.01 5.82 16.20
C PRO A 49 1.78 6.48 15.06
N GLY A 50 1.51 7.76 14.84
CA GLY A 50 2.20 8.54 13.81
C GLY A 50 1.68 8.38 12.40
N TRP A 51 0.70 7.52 12.16
CA TRP A 51 0.10 7.33 10.84
C TRP A 51 -1.26 8.02 10.79
N PRO A 52 -1.54 8.89 9.81
CA PRO A 52 -2.82 9.56 9.72
C PRO A 52 -3.94 8.58 9.35
N ARG A 53 -5.13 8.81 9.89
CA ARG A 53 -6.30 7.96 9.59
C ARG A 53 -6.89 8.22 8.22
N ILE A 54 -6.76 9.43 7.71
CA ILE A 54 -7.29 9.82 6.40
C ILE A 54 -6.22 10.66 5.70
N VAL A 55 -5.92 10.29 4.46
CA VAL A 55 -5.08 11.08 3.56
C VAL A 55 -5.94 11.45 2.36
N ARG A 56 -6.01 12.74 2.05
CA ARG A 56 -6.82 13.26 0.95
C ARG A 56 -5.94 13.77 -0.17
N GLY A 57 -6.18 13.26 -1.37
CA GLY A 57 -5.46 13.65 -2.57
C GLY A 57 -4.21 12.82 -2.82
N CYS A 58 -3.91 12.63 -4.12
CA CYS A 58 -2.76 11.83 -4.55
C CYS A 58 -1.44 12.44 -4.10
N ALA A 59 -1.32 13.78 -4.13
CA ALA A 59 -0.08 14.45 -3.72
C ALA A 59 0.26 14.20 -2.25
N ASP A 60 -0.73 14.27 -1.36
CA ASP A 60 -0.52 14.00 0.06
C ASP A 60 -0.24 12.52 0.31
N LEU A 61 -0.88 11.63 -0.44
CA LEU A 61 -0.62 10.19 -0.36
C LEU A 61 0.82 9.87 -0.80
N MET A 62 1.29 10.48 -1.86
CA MET A 62 2.68 10.33 -2.31
C MET A 62 3.66 10.82 -1.23
N ALA A 63 3.37 11.98 -0.62
CA ALA A 63 4.19 12.51 0.47
C ALA A 63 4.24 11.55 1.66
N GLN A 64 3.12 10.92 1.99
CA GLN A 64 3.04 9.94 3.07
C GLN A 64 3.90 8.70 2.79
N PHE A 65 3.84 8.18 1.58
CA PHE A 65 4.65 7.01 1.19
C PHE A 65 6.12 7.34 0.96
N ALA A 66 6.48 8.59 0.71
CA ALA A 66 7.88 8.98 0.53
C ALA A 66 8.73 8.69 1.77
N GLY A 67 8.14 8.77 2.97
CA GLY A 67 8.83 8.47 4.23
C GLY A 67 8.87 6.98 4.58
N TYR A 68 8.14 6.14 3.88
CA TYR A 68 8.04 4.72 4.20
C TYR A 68 9.41 4.03 4.14
N GLY A 69 10.19 4.31 3.11
CA GLY A 69 11.48 3.70 2.89
C GLY A 69 12.57 4.11 3.87
N ASP A 70 12.31 5.10 4.73
CA ASP A 70 13.25 5.47 5.79
C ASP A 70 13.29 4.42 6.90
N ASN A 71 12.23 3.64 7.04
CA ASN A 71 12.06 2.69 8.15
C ASN A 71 12.02 1.24 7.70
N ILE A 72 11.39 0.96 6.56
CA ILE A 72 11.07 -0.39 6.10
C ILE A 72 11.46 -0.53 4.65
N LYS A 73 12.02 -1.69 4.30
CA LYS A 73 12.19 -2.09 2.90
C LYS A 73 11.46 -3.41 2.69
N LEU A 74 10.51 -3.44 1.76
CA LEU A 74 9.82 -4.66 1.38
C LEU A 74 10.65 -5.46 0.37
N GLN A 75 10.70 -6.78 0.56
CA GLN A 75 11.31 -7.72 -0.38
C GLN A 75 10.26 -8.42 -1.22
N ALA A 76 9.04 -8.61 -0.69
CA ALA A 76 7.99 -9.34 -1.40
C ALA A 76 6.61 -8.92 -0.93
N ALA A 77 5.62 -9.12 -1.81
CA ALA A 77 4.20 -9.11 -1.49
C ALA A 77 3.58 -10.31 -2.20
N ASP A 78 2.76 -11.08 -1.50
CA ASP A 78 2.26 -12.34 -2.01
C ASP A 78 0.91 -12.73 -1.41
N LYS A 79 0.48 -13.97 -1.68
CA LYS A 79 -0.76 -14.56 -1.17
C LYS A 79 -1.99 -13.73 -1.50
N LEU A 80 -2.00 -13.15 -2.69
CA LEU A 80 -3.12 -12.33 -3.16
C LEU A 80 -4.40 -13.15 -3.31
N ILE A 81 -5.48 -12.67 -2.67
CA ILE A 81 -6.84 -13.11 -2.93
C ILE A 81 -7.62 -11.90 -3.40
N ASN A 82 -8.26 -12.00 -4.56
CA ASN A 82 -8.92 -10.89 -5.21
C ASN A 82 -10.42 -11.15 -5.26
N HIS A 83 -11.21 -10.25 -4.66
CA HIS A 83 -12.67 -10.31 -4.66
C HIS A 83 -13.21 -9.10 -5.41
N LYS A 84 -13.95 -9.34 -6.50
CA LYS A 84 -14.52 -8.25 -7.31
C LYS A 84 -16.04 -8.23 -7.11
N ALA A 85 -16.57 -7.03 -6.85
CA ALA A 85 -18.02 -6.84 -6.87
C ALA A 85 -18.55 -6.97 -8.29
N ASP A 86 -19.84 -7.34 -8.43
CA ASP A 86 -20.47 -7.60 -9.72
C ASP A 86 -20.44 -6.39 -10.66
N ASP A 87 -20.49 -5.17 -10.11
CA ASP A 87 -20.47 -3.95 -10.91
C ASP A 87 -19.07 -3.51 -11.34
N GLY A 88 -18.01 -4.21 -10.89
CA GLY A 88 -16.63 -3.90 -11.22
C GLY A 88 -16.10 -2.61 -10.59
N ARG A 89 -16.84 -1.99 -9.68
CA ARG A 89 -16.47 -0.72 -9.04
C ARG A 89 -15.74 -0.89 -7.74
N VAL A 90 -15.95 -2.01 -7.05
CA VAL A 90 -15.31 -2.29 -5.76
C VAL A 90 -14.53 -3.58 -5.89
N VAL A 91 -13.28 -3.53 -5.46
CA VAL A 91 -12.40 -4.70 -5.38
C VAL A 91 -11.89 -4.78 -3.95
N VAL A 92 -11.99 -5.96 -3.35
CA VAL A 92 -11.35 -6.25 -2.06
C VAL A 92 -10.18 -7.18 -2.33
N ILE A 93 -9.01 -6.80 -1.85
CA ILE A 93 -7.83 -7.66 -1.96
C ILE A 93 -7.30 -8.01 -0.58
N GLU A 94 -6.90 -9.26 -0.42
CA GLU A 94 -6.18 -9.74 0.75
C GLU A 94 -4.78 -10.15 0.30
N TYR A 95 -3.76 -9.83 1.08
CA TYR A 95 -2.37 -10.12 0.71
C TYR A 95 -1.46 -10.02 1.93
N GLU A 96 -0.21 -10.45 1.74
CA GLU A 96 0.85 -10.31 2.74
C GLU A 96 2.01 -9.51 2.16
N VAL A 97 2.71 -8.78 3.02
CA VAL A 97 3.98 -8.14 2.68
C VAL A 97 5.07 -8.68 3.56
N HIS A 98 6.29 -8.72 3.04
CA HIS A 98 7.47 -9.25 3.73
C HIS A 98 8.64 -8.30 3.49
N GLY A 99 9.26 -7.87 4.57
CA GLY A 99 10.33 -6.90 4.50
C GLY A 99 11.25 -6.93 5.72
N THR A 100 12.02 -5.86 5.85
CA THR A 100 13.02 -5.69 6.91
C THR A 100 12.91 -4.29 7.48
N ILE A 101 12.95 -4.20 8.81
CA ILE A 101 13.08 -2.91 9.51
C ILE A 101 14.55 -2.48 9.42
N LEU A 102 14.80 -1.34 8.81
CA LEU A 102 16.16 -0.93 8.47
C LEU A 102 17.03 -0.65 9.69
N ALA A 103 16.46 -0.07 10.75
CA ALA A 103 17.20 0.30 11.96
C ALA A 103 17.73 -0.90 12.74
N THR A 104 17.02 -2.05 12.69
CA THR A 104 17.31 -3.20 13.56
C THR A 104 17.64 -4.48 12.81
N GLY A 105 17.29 -4.55 11.51
CA GLY A 105 17.38 -5.78 10.74
C GLY A 105 16.28 -6.80 11.07
N VAL A 106 15.32 -6.44 11.90
CA VAL A 106 14.20 -7.32 12.26
C VAL A 106 13.32 -7.55 11.05
N LYS A 107 12.88 -8.79 10.84
CA LYS A 107 11.97 -9.12 9.76
C LYS A 107 10.58 -8.57 10.06
N TYR A 108 9.94 -8.05 9.03
CA TYR A 108 8.58 -7.54 9.07
C TYR A 108 7.71 -8.36 8.12
N ASN A 109 6.71 -9.03 8.67
CA ASN A 109 5.70 -9.75 7.90
C ASN A 109 4.33 -9.26 8.36
N ASN A 110 3.46 -8.93 7.40
CA ASN A 110 2.15 -8.41 7.77
C ASN A 110 1.09 -8.85 6.77
N ARG A 111 -0.16 -8.85 7.25
CA ARG A 111 -1.34 -9.24 6.49
C ARG A 111 -2.24 -8.03 6.32
N PHE A 112 -2.81 -7.90 5.13
CA PHE A 112 -3.63 -6.75 4.76
C PHE A 112 -4.94 -7.20 4.14
N ALA A 113 -5.97 -6.38 4.31
CA ALA A 113 -7.16 -6.38 3.49
C ALA A 113 -7.44 -4.94 3.09
N SER A 114 -7.64 -4.71 1.81
CA SER A 114 -7.87 -3.37 1.27
C SER A 114 -9.14 -3.37 0.43
N ILE A 115 -10.03 -2.40 0.70
CA ILE A 115 -11.28 -2.21 -0.02
C ILE A 115 -11.10 -1.02 -0.94
N ILE A 116 -11.19 -1.25 -2.25
CA ILE A 116 -10.79 -0.30 -3.28
C ILE A 116 -12.01 0.04 -4.13
N ARG A 117 -12.35 1.33 -4.21
CA ARG A 117 -13.39 1.81 -5.12
C ARG A 117 -12.74 2.44 -6.35
N ILE A 118 -13.25 2.06 -7.52
CA ILE A 118 -12.75 2.50 -8.82
C ILE A 118 -13.85 3.27 -9.53
N GLU A 119 -13.53 4.46 -10.03
CA GLU A 119 -14.39 5.25 -10.92
C GLU A 119 -13.55 5.84 -12.02
N SER A 120 -14.08 5.86 -13.24
CA SER A 120 -13.39 6.41 -14.43
C SER A 120 -11.97 5.83 -14.59
N ARG A 121 -11.81 4.53 -14.30
CA ARG A 121 -10.57 3.77 -14.42
C ARG A 121 -9.44 4.27 -13.51
N LYS A 122 -9.82 4.87 -12.36
CA LYS A 122 -8.88 5.30 -11.32
C LYS A 122 -9.40 4.90 -9.94
N ILE A 123 -8.48 4.70 -9.01
CA ILE A 123 -8.82 4.46 -7.61
C ILE A 123 -9.25 5.80 -7.02
N VAL A 124 -10.50 5.87 -6.53
CA VAL A 124 -11.03 7.08 -5.91
C VAL A 124 -11.15 6.97 -4.40
N HIS A 125 -11.21 5.74 -3.87
CA HIS A 125 -11.29 5.50 -2.43
C HIS A 125 -10.57 4.21 -2.09
N TRP A 126 -9.77 4.27 -1.03
CA TRP A 126 -9.01 3.14 -0.50
C TRP A 126 -9.29 3.04 1.00
N ARG A 127 -9.68 1.88 1.45
CA ARG A 127 -9.89 1.60 2.88
C ARG A 127 -8.97 0.45 3.26
N ASP A 128 -8.04 0.72 4.17
CA ASP A 128 -6.94 -0.19 4.47
C ASP A 128 -7.08 -0.79 5.86
N TYR A 129 -6.94 -2.11 5.92
CA TYR A 129 -6.85 -2.86 7.17
C TYR A 129 -5.53 -3.61 7.17
N MET A 130 -4.85 -3.63 8.30
CA MET A 130 -3.67 -4.49 8.48
C MET A 130 -3.63 -5.03 9.90
N ASP A 131 -2.75 -6.00 10.13
CA ASP A 131 -2.41 -6.42 11.48
C ASP A 131 -1.49 -5.37 12.11
N SER A 132 -2.09 -4.41 12.81
CA SER A 132 -1.34 -3.30 13.40
C SER A 132 -0.42 -3.75 14.53
N LEU A 133 -0.77 -4.83 15.23
CA LEU A 133 0.09 -5.38 16.26
C LEU A 133 1.38 -5.96 15.68
N ALA A 134 1.29 -6.65 14.54
CA ALA A 134 2.48 -7.16 13.85
C ALA A 134 3.42 -6.01 13.44
N ALA A 135 2.85 -4.92 12.91
CA ALA A 135 3.63 -3.74 12.54
C ALA A 135 4.28 -3.08 13.76
N TRP A 136 3.51 -2.92 14.82
CA TRP A 136 4.01 -2.32 16.06
C TRP A 136 5.14 -3.14 16.67
N ASN A 137 4.95 -4.47 16.76
CA ASN A 137 5.97 -5.36 17.31
C ASN A 137 7.27 -5.31 16.51
N ALA A 138 7.18 -5.29 15.18
CA ALA A 138 8.35 -5.21 14.32
C ALA A 138 9.10 -3.89 14.50
N LEU A 139 8.37 -2.77 14.49
CA LEU A 139 8.96 -1.42 14.58
C LEU A 139 9.49 -1.07 15.95
N THR A 140 8.98 -1.70 17.02
CA THR A 140 9.43 -1.46 18.40
C THR A 140 10.39 -2.53 18.91
N ALA A 141 10.66 -3.59 18.13
CA ALA A 141 11.61 -4.62 18.52
C ALA A 141 13.02 -4.02 18.64
N ARG A 142 13.78 -4.54 19.60
CA ARG A 142 15.18 -4.13 19.78
C ARG A 142 16.08 -4.86 18.79
N ALA A 143 17.14 -4.19 18.35
CA ALA A 143 18.21 -4.83 17.59
C ALA A 143 18.80 -6.00 18.38
N ARG A 144 19.07 -7.10 17.67
CA ARG A 144 19.72 -8.28 18.25
C ARG A 144 21.21 -8.22 18.06
#